data_d4063517022b63f02c93e3f61f3936d2
#
_entry.id   d4063517022b63f02c93e3f61f3936d2
#
_cell.length_a   1.000
_cell.length_b   1.000
_cell.length_c   1.000
_cell.angle_alpha   90.00
_cell.angle_beta   90.00
_cell.angle_gamma   90.00
#
_symmetry.space_group_name_H-M   'P 1'
#
loop_
_entity.id
_entity.type
_entity.pdbx_description
1 polymer ?
#
loop_
_entity_poly.entity_id
_entity_poly.type
_entity_poly.pdbx_seq_one_letter_code
_entity_poly.pdbx_strand_id
1 'polypeptide(L)'
;MGKKIGRNDPCPCGSGKKYKLCCINKMSEEEIQALYLEQFELTKGLNEANKCHKILDIGKRIIEHQQNSICATGTYVNMALAKRVLYLLNHNQLDLEEAKDFCSRALELKHNNQVALRMLYGICLDLKQYGNANKALAQYEDTNIFSPMSVQIVEEYQNAIEWANREEYREDNKKGLDEITNTLFEKFGMNAGLCAVAISYYLGVGNDALKAYELGKRSVEEYPNSVTYNSLGWVCLTPEINRKDIAVGFFEKAIELAEDEELKKDITGNYFIALLENEQFKEAEKVMCDLIEEYPCNQNFSNYAELLKRQGKLEDALEWGKKALFIVEDDTTLLVVADIYKKMKQYENAVFMYQKCLEHISVDENVYQFQDINGKQLYSIASNNSLGVIMFEALKGIISAYSFLREYEQAKAYLLIAKERMPQKSEWEIWEQTLPEIESANQRYIEIKEQLSQNSKKAVEQKRSVRQWALQLIQLQNNSGQLNLDENDDWDKYLEKMDEVLNQMVQAVNKDSIIYQNSRNWVNSTYTHLDADAKEFLITAETLYEIHKMSIIDFAPIIVEYCKVVEKQLRVLLGSQIPSSMHMLGQIIGVISTNNIHPYTLYLSDLRAVNQLRRNSAHTGLLVKNDADTIRN
;
A
#
# COMPACT_ATOMS: atom_id res chain seq x y z
N MET A 1 -30.57 67.69 -35.21
CA MET A 1 -29.22 67.81 -34.55
C MET A 1 -29.47 68.02 -33.06
N GLY A 2 -29.28 66.96 -32.21
CA GLY A 2 -29.44 67.05 -30.75
C GLY A 2 -28.36 68.00 -30.15
N LYS A 3 -28.76 68.93 -29.29
CA LYS A 3 -27.84 69.78 -28.54
C LYS A 3 -26.80 68.94 -27.79
N LYS A 4 -25.49 69.11 -28.08
CA LYS A 4 -24.42 68.49 -27.31
C LYS A 4 -24.51 69.00 -25.88
N ILE A 5 -24.74 68.08 -24.93
CA ILE A 5 -24.80 68.39 -23.51
C ILE A 5 -23.40 68.70 -23.01
N GLY A 6 -23.25 69.91 -22.42
CA GLY A 6 -21.98 70.36 -21.83
C GLY A 6 -21.67 69.61 -20.49
N ARG A 7 -20.39 69.44 -20.16
CA ARG A 7 -19.94 68.75 -18.92
C ARG A 7 -20.57 69.31 -17.64
N ASN A 8 -20.91 70.58 -17.61
CA ASN A 8 -21.48 71.28 -16.46
C ASN A 8 -23.01 71.44 -16.51
N ASP A 9 -23.67 71.01 -17.60
CA ASP A 9 -25.11 71.11 -17.74
C ASP A 9 -25.83 70.12 -16.77
N PRO A 10 -27.10 70.38 -16.39
CA PRO A 10 -27.88 69.40 -15.66
C PRO A 10 -27.92 68.05 -16.35
N CYS A 11 -27.79 66.98 -15.61
CA CYS A 11 -27.77 65.63 -16.18
C CYS A 11 -29.16 65.30 -16.79
N PRO A 12 -29.24 64.76 -18.02
CA PRO A 12 -30.49 64.45 -18.67
C PRO A 12 -31.26 63.30 -18.00
N CYS A 13 -30.60 62.54 -17.08
CA CYS A 13 -31.24 61.47 -16.32
C CYS A 13 -32.17 61.93 -15.20
N GLY A 14 -32.32 63.27 -15.01
CA GLY A 14 -33.19 63.82 -13.96
C GLY A 14 -32.64 63.79 -12.54
N SER A 15 -31.38 63.39 -12.34
CA SER A 15 -30.76 63.28 -10.98
C SER A 15 -30.45 64.60 -10.28
N GLY A 16 -30.65 65.72 -10.95
CA GLY A 16 -30.30 67.05 -10.42
C GLY A 16 -28.78 67.35 -10.35
N LYS A 17 -27.91 66.41 -10.66
CA LYS A 17 -26.42 66.52 -10.66
C LYS A 17 -25.93 67.06 -12.01
N LYS A 18 -24.73 67.66 -12.04
CA LYS A 18 -24.06 68.06 -13.30
C LYS A 18 -23.71 66.80 -14.11
N TYR A 19 -23.84 66.86 -15.45
CA TYR A 19 -23.59 65.75 -16.37
C TYR A 19 -22.23 65.09 -16.13
N LYS A 20 -21.16 65.86 -15.89
CA LYS A 20 -19.80 65.36 -15.55
C LYS A 20 -19.74 64.55 -14.22
N LEU A 21 -20.70 64.77 -13.32
CA LEU A 21 -20.75 64.13 -12.00
C LEU A 21 -21.81 63.00 -11.96
N CYS A 22 -22.45 62.73 -13.08
CA CYS A 22 -23.53 61.76 -13.18
C CYS A 22 -23.35 60.81 -14.37
N CYS A 23 -23.75 61.20 -15.55
CA CYS A 23 -23.84 60.31 -16.70
C CYS A 23 -22.71 60.42 -17.73
N ILE A 24 -21.79 61.38 -17.60
CA ILE A 24 -20.71 61.59 -18.61
C ILE A 24 -19.77 60.40 -18.74
N ASN A 25 -19.61 59.63 -17.63
CA ASN A 25 -18.73 58.45 -17.58
C ASN A 25 -19.56 57.15 -17.45
N LYS A 26 -20.92 57.20 -17.56
CA LYS A 26 -21.75 56.00 -17.58
C LYS A 26 -21.70 55.40 -18.97
N MET A 27 -21.38 54.12 -19.01
CA MET A 27 -21.47 53.33 -20.26
C MET A 27 -22.94 53.15 -20.66
N SER A 28 -23.24 53.11 -21.95
CA SER A 28 -24.53 52.75 -22.44
C SER A 28 -24.84 51.27 -22.20
N GLU A 29 -26.13 50.89 -22.27
CA GLU A 29 -26.55 49.49 -22.07
C GLU A 29 -25.96 48.59 -23.18
N GLU A 30 -25.86 49.11 -24.41
CA GLU A 30 -25.26 48.41 -25.55
C GLU A 30 -23.75 48.19 -25.35
N GLU A 31 -23.02 49.19 -24.82
CA GLU A 31 -21.56 49.05 -24.47
C GLU A 31 -21.36 48.03 -23.37
N ILE A 32 -22.21 47.96 -22.34
CA ILE A 32 -22.15 46.97 -21.26
C ILE A 32 -22.44 45.57 -21.80
N GLN A 33 -23.46 45.45 -22.66
CA GLN A 33 -23.77 44.17 -23.29
C GLN A 33 -22.64 43.66 -24.19
N ALA A 34 -22.00 44.56 -24.93
CA ALA A 34 -20.84 44.23 -25.76
C ALA A 34 -19.65 43.73 -24.90
N LEU A 35 -19.37 44.40 -23.78
CA LEU A 35 -18.34 43.96 -22.83
C LEU A 35 -18.68 42.62 -22.17
N TYR A 36 -19.95 42.39 -21.83
CA TYR A 36 -20.37 41.10 -21.28
C TYR A 36 -20.20 39.96 -22.28
N LEU A 37 -20.54 40.19 -23.56
CA LEU A 37 -20.32 39.20 -24.60
C LEU A 37 -18.82 38.93 -24.80
N GLU A 38 -17.96 39.97 -24.79
CA GLU A 38 -16.51 39.78 -24.83
C GLU A 38 -16.01 38.98 -23.65
N GLN A 39 -16.47 39.29 -22.44
CA GLN A 39 -16.12 38.54 -21.22
C GLN A 39 -16.55 37.07 -21.32
N PHE A 40 -17.76 36.83 -21.81
CA PHE A 40 -18.29 35.46 -21.98
C PHE A 40 -17.50 34.67 -23.03
N GLU A 41 -17.14 35.28 -24.17
CA GLU A 41 -16.31 34.59 -25.17
C GLU A 41 -14.92 34.21 -24.62
N LEU A 42 -14.34 35.02 -23.74
CA LEU A 42 -13.07 34.70 -23.08
C LEU A 42 -13.16 33.50 -22.12
N THR A 43 -14.36 33.12 -21.65
CA THR A 43 -14.51 31.94 -20.78
C THR A 43 -14.42 30.61 -21.54
N LYS A 44 -14.55 30.63 -22.85
CA LYS A 44 -14.46 29.42 -23.68
C LYS A 44 -13.03 28.92 -23.74
N GLY A 45 -12.80 27.67 -23.28
CA GLY A 45 -11.47 27.07 -23.22
C GLY A 45 -10.50 27.85 -22.31
N LEU A 46 -10.98 28.34 -21.19
CA LEU A 46 -10.21 29.16 -20.26
C LEU A 46 -9.17 28.31 -19.50
N ASN A 47 -7.90 28.51 -19.83
CA ASN A 47 -6.76 27.81 -19.23
C ASN A 47 -5.50 28.69 -19.10
N GLU A 48 -5.65 29.99 -19.27
CA GLU A 48 -4.53 30.94 -19.30
C GLU A 48 -4.74 32.08 -18.30
N ALA A 49 -3.74 32.40 -17.48
CA ALA A 49 -3.81 33.47 -16.48
C ALA A 49 -4.12 34.84 -17.12
N ASN A 50 -3.55 35.13 -18.30
CA ASN A 50 -3.80 36.41 -19.01
C ASN A 50 -5.27 36.56 -19.40
N LYS A 51 -5.94 35.49 -19.83
CA LYS A 51 -7.39 35.54 -20.15
C LYS A 51 -8.19 35.73 -18.85
N CYS A 52 -7.82 35.09 -17.77
CA CYS A 52 -8.47 35.28 -16.46
C CYS A 52 -8.39 36.72 -16.01
N HIS A 53 -7.23 37.35 -16.07
CA HIS A 53 -7.08 38.77 -15.71
C HIS A 53 -7.92 39.70 -16.59
N LYS A 54 -8.02 39.44 -17.91
CA LYS A 54 -8.91 40.20 -18.79
C LYS A 54 -10.38 40.06 -18.41
N ILE A 55 -10.83 38.86 -18.11
CA ILE A 55 -12.20 38.59 -17.62
C ILE A 55 -12.50 39.41 -16.36
N LEU A 56 -11.56 39.42 -15.41
CA LEU A 56 -11.68 40.19 -14.17
C LEU A 56 -11.73 41.69 -14.40
N ASP A 57 -10.88 42.23 -15.28
CA ASP A 57 -10.85 43.67 -15.61
C ASP A 57 -12.11 44.13 -16.34
N ILE A 58 -12.58 43.35 -17.33
CA ILE A 58 -13.86 43.61 -18.00
C ILE A 58 -15.01 43.54 -16.97
N GLY A 59 -15.00 42.53 -16.12
CA GLY A 59 -16.02 42.35 -15.08
C GLY A 59 -16.10 43.56 -14.12
N LYS A 60 -14.96 44.04 -13.62
CA LYS A 60 -14.89 45.25 -12.77
C LYS A 60 -15.54 46.44 -13.45
N ARG A 61 -15.22 46.67 -14.73
CA ARG A 61 -15.78 47.78 -15.52
C ARG A 61 -17.30 47.67 -15.67
N ILE A 62 -17.83 46.49 -15.91
CA ILE A 62 -19.28 46.25 -15.99
C ILE A 62 -19.96 46.54 -14.63
N ILE A 63 -19.42 46.04 -13.55
CA ILE A 63 -19.99 46.16 -12.19
C ILE A 63 -19.97 47.63 -11.71
N GLU A 64 -18.88 48.38 -12.01
CA GLU A 64 -18.78 49.80 -11.67
C GLU A 64 -19.89 50.63 -12.30
N HIS A 65 -20.42 50.25 -13.46
CA HIS A 65 -21.41 51.03 -14.22
C HIS A 65 -22.84 50.52 -14.04
N GLN A 66 -23.02 49.21 -13.76
CA GLN A 66 -24.35 48.60 -13.64
C GLN A 66 -24.39 47.44 -12.62
N GLN A 67 -24.55 47.74 -11.33
CA GLN A 67 -24.53 46.76 -10.25
C GLN A 67 -25.74 45.78 -10.25
N ASN A 68 -26.87 46.16 -10.83
CA ASN A 68 -28.16 45.41 -10.70
C ASN A 68 -28.75 44.95 -12.06
N SER A 69 -27.96 44.83 -13.12
CA SER A 69 -28.44 44.36 -14.43
C SER A 69 -28.42 42.81 -14.53
N ILE A 70 -29.14 42.30 -15.53
CA ILE A 70 -29.09 40.87 -15.90
C ILE A 70 -27.64 40.46 -16.26
N CYS A 71 -26.88 41.36 -16.87
CA CYS A 71 -25.47 41.16 -17.20
C CYS A 71 -24.61 41.06 -15.91
N ALA A 72 -24.93 41.75 -14.82
CA ALA A 72 -24.16 41.71 -13.58
C ALA A 72 -24.09 40.28 -12.98
N THR A 73 -25.20 39.57 -12.98
CA THR A 73 -25.22 38.15 -12.48
C THR A 73 -24.27 37.27 -13.27
N GLY A 74 -24.35 37.31 -14.63
CA GLY A 74 -23.46 36.53 -15.48
C GLY A 74 -21.99 36.99 -15.38
N THR A 75 -21.76 38.28 -15.22
CA THR A 75 -20.43 38.86 -15.00
C THR A 75 -19.77 38.31 -13.74
N TYR A 76 -20.50 38.26 -12.61
CA TYR A 76 -19.96 37.67 -11.38
C TYR A 76 -19.65 36.18 -11.55
N VAL A 77 -20.50 35.40 -12.26
CA VAL A 77 -20.23 33.98 -12.54
C VAL A 77 -18.96 33.82 -13.39
N ASN A 78 -18.76 34.66 -14.43
CA ASN A 78 -17.56 34.63 -15.25
C ASN A 78 -16.29 35.01 -14.45
N MET A 79 -16.41 35.98 -13.52
CA MET A 79 -15.32 36.36 -12.61
C MET A 79 -14.98 35.23 -11.62
N ALA A 80 -15.99 34.53 -11.11
CA ALA A 80 -15.80 33.36 -10.25
C ALA A 80 -15.06 32.24 -10.99
N LEU A 81 -15.45 31.94 -12.23
CA LEU A 81 -14.75 30.97 -13.07
C LEU A 81 -13.28 31.38 -13.28
N ALA A 82 -13.02 32.64 -13.64
CA ALA A 82 -11.65 33.12 -13.84
C ALA A 82 -10.79 32.98 -12.59
N LYS A 83 -11.34 33.26 -11.42
CA LYS A 83 -10.64 33.10 -10.13
C LYS A 83 -10.41 31.63 -9.78
N ARG A 84 -11.38 30.74 -10.02
CA ARG A 84 -11.17 29.30 -9.83
C ARG A 84 -10.08 28.76 -10.75
N VAL A 85 -10.03 29.18 -12.02
CA VAL A 85 -8.97 28.81 -12.95
C VAL A 85 -7.60 29.35 -12.50
N LEU A 86 -7.53 30.59 -12.00
CA LEU A 86 -6.29 31.13 -11.43
C LEU A 86 -5.80 30.30 -10.26
N TYR A 87 -6.69 29.84 -9.39
CA TYR A 87 -6.32 28.90 -8.32
C TYR A 87 -5.74 27.60 -8.87
N LEU A 88 -6.34 27.01 -9.91
CA LEU A 88 -5.82 25.78 -10.52
C LEU A 88 -4.42 25.97 -11.16
N LEU A 89 -4.08 27.20 -11.55
CA LEU A 89 -2.78 27.54 -12.15
C LEU A 89 -1.70 27.91 -11.14
N ASN A 90 -2.06 28.49 -9.99
CA ASN A 90 -1.09 29.08 -9.05
C ASN A 90 -1.25 28.62 -7.59
N HIS A 91 -2.27 27.78 -7.31
CA HIS A 91 -2.62 27.27 -5.98
C HIS A 91 -2.82 28.33 -4.90
N ASN A 92 -3.15 29.58 -5.29
CA ASN A 92 -3.40 30.66 -4.35
C ASN A 92 -4.84 30.56 -3.78
N GLN A 93 -4.97 30.15 -2.52
CA GLN A 93 -6.26 29.95 -1.86
C GLN A 93 -7.13 31.23 -1.81
N LEU A 94 -6.53 32.42 -1.83
CA LEU A 94 -7.29 33.67 -1.90
C LEU A 94 -8.12 33.78 -3.17
N ASP A 95 -7.68 33.19 -4.28
CA ASP A 95 -8.44 33.19 -5.53
C ASP A 95 -9.73 32.37 -5.42
N LEU A 96 -9.74 31.27 -4.63
CA LEU A 96 -10.97 30.51 -4.33
C LEU A 96 -11.93 31.28 -3.42
N GLU A 97 -11.44 31.97 -2.39
CA GLU A 97 -12.30 32.79 -1.53
C GLU A 97 -12.94 33.95 -2.30
N GLU A 98 -12.18 34.61 -3.19
CA GLU A 98 -12.73 35.64 -4.07
C GLU A 98 -13.73 35.03 -5.08
N ALA A 99 -13.48 33.84 -5.61
CA ALA A 99 -14.41 33.14 -6.49
C ALA A 99 -15.74 32.86 -5.79
N LYS A 100 -15.67 32.37 -4.54
CA LYS A 100 -16.84 32.13 -3.68
C LYS A 100 -17.65 33.43 -3.45
N ASP A 101 -16.96 34.54 -3.17
CA ASP A 101 -17.58 35.84 -2.99
C ASP A 101 -18.33 36.28 -4.25
N PHE A 102 -17.75 36.11 -5.44
CA PHE A 102 -18.41 36.40 -6.70
C PHE A 102 -19.66 35.53 -6.94
N CYS A 103 -19.60 34.24 -6.63
CA CYS A 103 -20.80 33.38 -6.68
C CYS A 103 -21.89 33.87 -5.72
N SER A 104 -21.52 34.23 -4.50
CA SER A 104 -22.45 34.75 -3.51
C SER A 104 -23.16 36.03 -4.00
N ARG A 105 -22.40 36.96 -4.58
CA ARG A 105 -22.98 38.19 -5.20
C ARG A 105 -23.89 37.89 -6.39
N ALA A 106 -23.54 36.92 -7.22
CA ALA A 106 -24.42 36.46 -8.29
C ALA A 106 -25.77 35.93 -7.75
N LEU A 107 -25.73 35.20 -6.64
CA LEU A 107 -26.92 34.65 -5.98
C LEU A 107 -27.72 35.72 -5.20
N GLU A 108 -27.10 36.76 -4.67
CA GLU A 108 -27.79 37.92 -4.13
C GLU A 108 -28.66 38.61 -5.19
N LEU A 109 -28.15 38.71 -6.43
CA LEU A 109 -28.89 39.30 -7.56
C LEU A 109 -29.97 38.34 -8.12
N LYS A 110 -29.70 37.04 -8.13
CA LYS A 110 -30.61 36.00 -8.63
C LYS A 110 -30.44 34.73 -7.82
N HIS A 111 -31.27 34.55 -6.78
CA HIS A 111 -31.14 33.46 -5.79
C HIS A 111 -31.14 32.04 -6.37
N ASN A 112 -31.84 31.80 -7.47
CA ASN A 112 -31.91 30.48 -8.10
C ASN A 112 -31.09 30.38 -9.39
N ASN A 113 -29.98 31.12 -9.49
CA ASN A 113 -29.08 30.98 -10.63
C ASN A 113 -28.36 29.62 -10.58
N GLN A 114 -28.77 28.68 -11.41
CA GLN A 114 -28.30 27.31 -11.40
C GLN A 114 -26.78 27.21 -11.70
N VAL A 115 -26.26 28.09 -12.58
CA VAL A 115 -24.82 28.12 -12.90
C VAL A 115 -24.01 28.62 -11.71
N ALA A 116 -24.50 29.68 -11.01
CA ALA A 116 -23.85 30.18 -9.81
C ALA A 116 -23.89 29.16 -8.66
N LEU A 117 -25.01 28.44 -8.49
CA LEU A 117 -25.15 27.38 -7.47
C LEU A 117 -24.19 26.23 -7.72
N ARG A 118 -24.11 25.73 -8.97
CA ARG A 118 -23.16 24.69 -9.34
C ARG A 118 -21.71 25.15 -9.13
N MET A 119 -21.39 26.37 -9.58
CA MET A 119 -20.03 26.92 -9.39
C MET A 119 -19.69 27.07 -7.90
N LEU A 120 -20.61 27.56 -7.08
CA LEU A 120 -20.44 27.68 -5.65
C LEU A 120 -20.23 26.34 -4.98
N TYR A 121 -20.98 25.32 -5.42
CA TYR A 121 -20.81 23.94 -4.94
C TYR A 121 -19.39 23.45 -5.17
N GLY A 122 -18.87 23.52 -6.37
CA GLY A 122 -17.50 23.07 -6.68
C GLY A 122 -16.42 23.88 -5.95
N ILE A 123 -16.55 25.22 -5.90
CA ILE A 123 -15.61 26.07 -5.14
C ILE A 123 -15.62 25.71 -3.63
N CYS A 124 -16.78 25.43 -3.06
CA CYS A 124 -16.89 25.03 -1.67
C CYS A 124 -16.28 23.65 -1.41
N LEU A 125 -16.33 22.72 -2.39
CA LEU A 125 -15.61 21.45 -2.33
C LEU A 125 -14.10 21.68 -2.33
N ASP A 126 -13.58 22.50 -3.27
CA ASP A 126 -12.17 22.85 -3.34
C ASP A 126 -11.66 23.52 -2.03
N LEU A 127 -12.49 24.33 -1.38
CA LEU A 127 -12.23 24.93 -0.08
C LEU A 127 -12.47 23.99 1.13
N LYS A 128 -12.90 22.76 0.92
CA LYS A 128 -13.29 21.79 1.97
C LYS A 128 -14.43 22.29 2.88
N GLN A 129 -15.23 23.20 2.38
CA GLN A 129 -16.39 23.76 3.07
C GLN A 129 -17.66 22.93 2.76
N TYR A 130 -17.63 21.63 3.10
CA TYR A 130 -18.65 20.65 2.69
C TYR A 130 -20.09 21.04 3.07
N GLY A 131 -20.28 21.64 4.26
CA GLY A 131 -21.61 22.13 4.67
C GLY A 131 -22.13 23.27 3.78
N ASN A 132 -21.25 24.14 3.24
CA ASN A 132 -21.65 25.19 2.29
C ASN A 132 -21.87 24.60 0.90
N ALA A 133 -21.07 23.63 0.48
CA ALA A 133 -21.29 22.87 -0.76
C ALA A 133 -22.66 22.19 -0.71
N ASN A 134 -23.01 21.50 0.37
CA ASN A 134 -24.31 20.83 0.53
C ASN A 134 -25.49 21.81 0.46
N LYS A 135 -25.36 23.01 1.04
CA LYS A 135 -26.39 24.05 0.93
C LYS A 135 -26.61 24.52 -0.51
N ALA A 136 -25.53 24.71 -1.28
CA ALA A 136 -25.62 25.08 -2.68
C ALA A 136 -26.26 23.94 -3.51
N LEU A 137 -25.87 22.70 -3.26
CA LEU A 137 -26.46 21.51 -3.88
C LEU A 137 -27.96 21.38 -3.59
N ALA A 138 -28.37 21.57 -2.35
CA ALA A 138 -29.78 21.48 -1.95
C ALA A 138 -30.65 22.50 -2.70
N GLN A 139 -30.12 23.70 -3.00
CA GLN A 139 -30.81 24.74 -3.75
C GLN A 139 -30.80 24.52 -5.28
N TYR A 140 -29.94 23.65 -5.79
CA TYR A 140 -29.89 23.32 -7.21
C TYR A 140 -31.17 22.59 -7.64
N GLU A 141 -31.83 23.05 -8.69
CA GLU A 141 -33.20 22.61 -9.06
C GLU A 141 -33.24 21.47 -10.09
N ASP A 142 -32.23 21.36 -10.96
CA ASP A 142 -32.21 20.32 -11.99
C ASP A 142 -32.03 18.93 -11.36
N THR A 143 -32.96 18.05 -11.64
CA THR A 143 -32.97 16.65 -11.15
C THR A 143 -32.55 15.65 -12.22
N ASN A 144 -32.28 16.09 -13.45
CA ASN A 144 -31.79 15.23 -14.51
C ASN A 144 -30.30 14.99 -14.38
N ILE A 145 -29.93 13.80 -13.87
CA ILE A 145 -28.52 13.44 -13.66
C ILE A 145 -27.65 13.44 -14.95
N PHE A 146 -28.29 13.27 -16.11
CA PHE A 146 -27.63 13.29 -17.42
C PHE A 146 -27.48 14.70 -18.00
N SER A 147 -27.99 15.74 -17.34
CA SER A 147 -27.73 17.09 -17.80
C SER A 147 -26.22 17.44 -17.61
N PRO A 148 -25.64 18.26 -18.51
CA PRO A 148 -24.22 18.59 -18.44
C PRO A 148 -23.79 19.20 -17.11
N MET A 149 -24.67 19.98 -16.46
CA MET A 149 -24.37 20.57 -15.14
C MET A 149 -24.46 19.56 -14.01
N SER A 150 -25.42 18.61 -14.07
CA SER A 150 -25.56 17.57 -13.05
C SER A 150 -24.41 16.55 -13.12
N VAL A 151 -23.98 16.19 -14.32
CA VAL A 151 -22.76 15.36 -14.53
C VAL A 151 -21.56 16.03 -13.85
N GLN A 152 -21.34 17.32 -14.08
CA GLN A 152 -20.25 18.06 -13.44
C GLN A 152 -20.36 18.08 -11.90
N ILE A 153 -21.56 18.14 -11.33
CA ILE A 153 -21.77 18.06 -9.88
C ILE A 153 -21.26 16.73 -9.32
N VAL A 154 -21.55 15.62 -10.01
CA VAL A 154 -21.11 14.27 -9.59
C VAL A 154 -19.60 14.12 -9.77
N GLU A 155 -19.03 14.61 -10.87
CA GLU A 155 -17.59 14.61 -11.12
C GLU A 155 -16.83 15.44 -10.05
N GLU A 156 -17.31 16.63 -9.72
CA GLU A 156 -16.73 17.46 -8.66
C GLU A 156 -16.81 16.78 -7.27
N TYR A 157 -17.90 16.05 -7.01
CA TYR A 157 -18.02 15.23 -5.80
C TYR A 157 -17.03 14.07 -5.78
N GLN A 158 -16.88 13.36 -6.90
CA GLN A 158 -15.89 12.29 -7.02
C GLN A 158 -14.47 12.81 -6.76
N ASN A 159 -14.10 13.93 -7.38
CA ASN A 159 -12.81 14.59 -7.14
C ASN A 159 -12.62 14.96 -5.66
N ALA A 160 -13.67 15.48 -5.00
CA ALA A 160 -13.61 15.79 -3.57
C ALA A 160 -13.37 14.56 -2.69
N ILE A 161 -13.98 13.41 -3.04
CA ILE A 161 -13.72 12.12 -2.36
C ILE A 161 -12.27 11.69 -2.57
N GLU A 162 -11.76 11.75 -3.80
CA GLU A 162 -10.38 11.39 -4.12
C GLU A 162 -9.37 12.25 -3.35
N TRP A 163 -9.61 13.56 -3.26
CA TRP A 163 -8.79 14.44 -2.43
C TRP A 163 -8.90 14.14 -0.95
N ALA A 164 -10.09 13.90 -0.45
CA ALA A 164 -10.32 13.59 0.96
C ALA A 164 -9.69 12.24 1.36
N ASN A 165 -9.63 11.27 0.44
CA ASN A 165 -8.95 10.00 0.64
C ASN A 165 -7.42 10.13 0.72
N ARG A 166 -6.85 11.20 0.15
CA ARG A 166 -5.40 11.50 0.19
C ARG A 166 -4.96 12.23 1.46
N GLU A 167 -5.92 12.82 2.19
CA GLU A 167 -5.66 13.60 3.40
C GLU A 167 -5.84 12.79 4.67
N GLU A 168 -5.29 13.31 5.77
CA GLU A 168 -5.57 12.76 7.09
C GLU A 168 -7.08 12.74 7.36
N TYR A 169 -7.55 11.61 7.88
CA TYR A 169 -8.93 11.42 8.28
C TYR A 169 -9.37 12.53 9.26
N ARG A 170 -10.41 13.28 8.88
CA ARG A 170 -11.09 14.26 9.75
C ARG A 170 -12.57 13.91 9.83
N GLU A 171 -13.07 13.75 11.05
CA GLU A 171 -14.48 13.43 11.32
C GLU A 171 -15.43 14.47 10.70
N ASP A 172 -15.03 15.76 10.69
CA ASP A 172 -15.80 16.83 10.06
C ASP A 172 -15.92 16.67 8.54
N ASN A 173 -14.86 16.18 7.87
CA ASN A 173 -14.88 15.89 6.44
C ASN A 173 -15.86 14.77 6.14
N LYS A 174 -15.80 13.67 6.91
CA LYS A 174 -16.73 12.54 6.78
C LYS A 174 -18.17 13.00 6.89
N LYS A 175 -18.51 13.73 7.96
CA LYS A 175 -19.87 14.21 8.19
C LYS A 175 -20.38 15.07 7.03
N GLY A 176 -19.56 15.99 6.54
CA GLY A 176 -19.94 16.87 5.43
C GLY A 176 -20.14 16.11 4.13
N LEU A 177 -19.31 15.12 3.84
CA LEU A 177 -19.43 14.26 2.66
C LEU A 177 -20.62 13.28 2.77
N ASP A 178 -20.91 12.75 3.97
CA ASP A 178 -22.13 11.97 4.22
C ASP A 178 -23.41 12.77 3.89
N GLU A 179 -23.48 14.03 4.33
CA GLU A 179 -24.60 14.91 4.03
C GLU A 179 -24.75 15.16 2.52
N ILE A 180 -23.64 15.39 1.80
CA ILE A 180 -23.64 15.57 0.34
C ILE A 180 -24.11 14.28 -0.35
N THR A 181 -23.60 13.11 0.05
CA THR A 181 -23.98 11.80 -0.50
C THR A 181 -25.50 11.61 -0.40
N ASN A 182 -26.08 11.87 0.77
CA ASN A 182 -27.52 11.75 0.98
C ASN A 182 -28.30 12.73 0.09
N THR A 183 -27.87 14.00 0.00
CA THR A 183 -28.51 15.01 -0.85
C THR A 183 -28.44 14.64 -2.34
N LEU A 184 -27.33 14.05 -2.80
CA LEU A 184 -27.19 13.55 -4.18
C LEU A 184 -28.21 12.44 -4.48
N PHE A 185 -28.38 11.46 -3.57
CA PHE A 185 -29.38 10.41 -3.74
C PHE A 185 -30.82 10.94 -3.65
N GLU A 186 -31.10 11.88 -2.76
CA GLU A 186 -32.43 12.52 -2.67
C GLU A 186 -32.77 13.28 -3.95
N LYS A 187 -31.79 13.96 -4.55
CA LYS A 187 -31.98 14.81 -5.72
C LYS A 187 -32.05 14.05 -7.04
N PHE A 188 -31.09 13.15 -7.26
CA PHE A 188 -30.93 12.47 -8.54
C PHE A 188 -31.46 11.03 -8.56
N GLY A 189 -31.92 10.54 -7.39
CA GLY A 189 -32.31 9.15 -7.25
C GLY A 189 -31.13 8.18 -7.32
N MET A 190 -31.42 6.90 -7.18
CA MET A 190 -30.42 5.85 -7.32
C MET A 190 -30.16 5.60 -8.82
N ASN A 191 -28.90 5.46 -9.19
CA ASN A 191 -28.43 5.08 -10.52
C ASN A 191 -27.02 4.49 -10.43
N ALA A 192 -26.58 3.79 -11.48
CA ALA A 192 -25.31 3.06 -11.48
C ALA A 192 -24.10 3.93 -11.17
N GLY A 193 -23.98 5.09 -11.82
CA GLY A 193 -22.85 6.00 -11.65
C GLY A 193 -22.77 6.57 -10.24
N LEU A 194 -23.88 7.09 -9.72
CA LEU A 194 -23.91 7.64 -8.36
C LEU A 194 -23.67 6.56 -7.30
N CYS A 195 -24.19 5.33 -7.52
CA CYS A 195 -23.87 4.21 -6.63
C CYS A 195 -22.38 3.89 -6.61
N ALA A 196 -21.71 3.87 -7.77
CA ALA A 196 -20.28 3.61 -7.84
C ALA A 196 -19.47 4.68 -7.08
N VAL A 197 -19.79 5.96 -7.27
CA VAL A 197 -19.14 7.07 -6.55
C VAL A 197 -19.40 6.99 -5.04
N ALA A 198 -20.62 6.70 -4.62
CA ALA A 198 -20.96 6.55 -3.20
C ALA A 198 -20.29 5.32 -2.57
N ILE A 199 -20.15 4.21 -3.30
CA ILE A 199 -19.38 3.04 -2.86
C ILE A 199 -17.92 3.43 -2.63
N SER A 200 -17.30 4.15 -3.58
CA SER A 200 -15.94 4.66 -3.42
C SER A 200 -15.79 5.55 -2.17
N TYR A 201 -16.79 6.40 -1.91
CA TYR A 201 -16.83 7.20 -0.68
C TYR A 201 -16.87 6.32 0.58
N TYR A 202 -17.76 5.32 0.64
CA TYR A 202 -17.88 4.46 1.84
C TYR A 202 -16.66 3.56 2.04
N LEU A 203 -15.96 3.15 0.98
CA LEU A 203 -14.71 2.40 1.08
C LEU A 203 -13.52 3.27 1.52
N GLY A 204 -13.54 4.54 1.19
CA GLY A 204 -12.51 5.52 1.56
C GLY A 204 -12.85 6.28 2.85
N VAL A 205 -13.03 7.60 2.73
CA VAL A 205 -13.29 8.54 3.86
C VAL A 205 -14.46 8.10 4.73
N GLY A 206 -15.50 7.54 4.13
CA GLY A 206 -16.69 7.05 4.82
C GLY A 206 -16.38 5.91 5.80
N ASN A 207 -15.35 5.12 5.52
CA ASN A 207 -14.89 3.99 6.32
C ASN A 207 -16.06 3.10 6.81
N ASP A 208 -16.92 2.68 5.87
CA ASP A 208 -18.11 1.85 6.13
C ASP A 208 -18.28 0.81 5.02
N ALA A 209 -17.45 -0.23 5.06
CA ALA A 209 -17.46 -1.31 4.06
C ALA A 209 -18.81 -2.07 4.04
N LEU A 210 -19.50 -2.16 5.18
CA LEU A 210 -20.81 -2.82 5.22
C LEU A 210 -21.87 -2.03 4.44
N LYS A 211 -21.89 -0.70 4.60
CA LYS A 211 -22.78 0.18 3.85
C LYS A 211 -22.46 0.16 2.35
N ALA A 212 -21.17 0.14 2.00
CA ALA A 212 -20.72 -0.06 0.63
C ALA A 212 -21.22 -1.39 0.06
N TYR A 213 -21.15 -2.47 0.84
CA TYR A 213 -21.59 -3.80 0.42
C TYR A 213 -23.11 -3.86 0.19
N GLU A 214 -23.91 -3.32 1.11
CA GLU A 214 -25.36 -3.27 0.95
C GLU A 214 -25.78 -2.41 -0.26
N LEU A 215 -25.13 -1.26 -0.45
CA LEU A 215 -25.35 -0.41 -1.63
C LEU A 215 -24.94 -1.13 -2.93
N GLY A 216 -23.78 -1.81 -2.91
CA GLY A 216 -23.30 -2.58 -4.06
C GLY A 216 -24.25 -3.70 -4.47
N LYS A 217 -24.78 -4.46 -3.52
CA LYS A 217 -25.79 -5.49 -3.81
C LYS A 217 -27.04 -4.90 -4.45
N ARG A 218 -27.58 -3.83 -3.85
CA ARG A 218 -28.76 -3.15 -4.42
C ARG A 218 -28.48 -2.59 -5.80
N SER A 219 -27.29 -2.01 -6.02
CA SER A 219 -26.94 -1.44 -7.33
C SER A 219 -26.88 -2.49 -8.43
N VAL A 220 -26.39 -3.69 -8.12
CA VAL A 220 -26.36 -4.83 -9.07
C VAL A 220 -27.77 -5.38 -9.34
N GLU A 221 -28.64 -5.42 -8.33
CA GLU A 221 -30.04 -5.88 -8.48
C GLU A 221 -30.88 -4.90 -9.34
N GLU A 222 -30.73 -3.59 -9.11
CA GLU A 222 -31.53 -2.57 -9.78
C GLU A 222 -30.93 -2.12 -11.13
N TYR A 223 -29.60 -2.12 -11.25
CA TYR A 223 -28.84 -1.61 -12.41
C TYR A 223 -27.70 -2.56 -12.80
N PRO A 224 -28.00 -3.79 -13.27
CA PRO A 224 -26.96 -4.77 -13.61
C PRO A 224 -26.17 -4.34 -14.85
N ASN A 225 -24.98 -3.76 -14.63
CA ASN A 225 -24.05 -3.36 -15.68
C ASN A 225 -22.59 -3.51 -15.23
N SER A 226 -21.64 -3.26 -16.13
CA SER A 226 -20.21 -3.40 -15.88
C SER A 226 -19.73 -2.58 -14.67
N VAL A 227 -20.22 -1.35 -14.49
CA VAL A 227 -19.80 -0.45 -13.42
C VAL A 227 -20.24 -0.96 -12.04
N THR A 228 -21.52 -1.39 -11.93
CA THR A 228 -22.07 -1.88 -10.65
C THR A 228 -21.43 -3.19 -10.20
N TYR A 229 -21.22 -4.13 -11.13
CA TYR A 229 -20.52 -5.37 -10.83
C TYR A 229 -19.04 -5.13 -10.45
N ASN A 230 -18.34 -4.24 -11.16
CA ASN A 230 -16.97 -3.84 -10.83
C ASN A 230 -16.89 -3.24 -9.43
N SER A 231 -17.79 -2.33 -9.08
CA SER A 231 -17.83 -1.69 -7.76
C SER A 231 -18.09 -2.70 -6.64
N LEU A 232 -19.04 -3.64 -6.84
CA LEU A 232 -19.32 -4.69 -5.85
C LEU A 232 -18.13 -5.67 -5.72
N GLY A 233 -17.43 -5.96 -6.81
CA GLY A 233 -16.20 -6.76 -6.81
C GLY A 233 -15.14 -6.15 -5.88
N TRP A 234 -14.90 -4.86 -5.98
CA TRP A 234 -13.97 -4.13 -5.09
C TRP A 234 -14.39 -4.19 -3.63
N VAL A 235 -15.66 -3.98 -3.34
CA VAL A 235 -16.17 -4.08 -1.95
C VAL A 235 -15.90 -5.47 -1.37
N CYS A 236 -16.05 -6.52 -2.17
CA CYS A 236 -15.82 -7.90 -1.73
C CYS A 236 -14.34 -8.20 -1.41
N LEU A 237 -13.40 -7.42 -1.96
CA LEU A 237 -11.97 -7.56 -1.68
C LEU A 237 -11.54 -6.86 -0.38
N THR A 238 -12.37 -5.99 0.20
CA THR A 238 -11.99 -5.30 1.45
C THR A 238 -11.83 -6.28 2.61
N PRO A 239 -10.92 -6.00 3.57
CA PRO A 239 -10.67 -6.89 4.72
C PRO A 239 -11.92 -7.16 5.55
N GLU A 240 -12.81 -6.17 5.71
CA GLU A 240 -14.03 -6.26 6.50
C GLU A 240 -15.07 -7.20 5.87
N ILE A 241 -15.17 -7.24 4.55
CA ILE A 241 -16.10 -8.10 3.81
C ILE A 241 -15.43 -9.45 3.48
N ASN A 242 -14.18 -9.41 3.04
CA ASN A 242 -13.31 -10.56 2.78
C ASN A 242 -13.98 -11.71 2.01
N ARG A 243 -14.65 -11.38 0.91
CA ARG A 243 -15.31 -12.34 0.04
C ARG A 243 -14.60 -12.45 -1.32
N LYS A 244 -13.28 -12.75 -1.26
CA LYS A 244 -12.41 -12.87 -2.43
C LYS A 244 -12.91 -13.91 -3.43
N ASP A 245 -13.53 -14.97 -2.92
CA ASP A 245 -14.13 -16.07 -3.68
C ASP A 245 -15.17 -15.59 -4.70
N ILE A 246 -16.05 -14.66 -4.29
CA ILE A 246 -17.12 -14.14 -5.14
C ILE A 246 -16.71 -12.89 -5.92
N ALA A 247 -15.70 -12.15 -5.45
CA ALA A 247 -15.18 -10.96 -6.13
C ALA A 247 -14.76 -11.28 -7.57
N VAL A 248 -14.04 -12.40 -7.75
CA VAL A 248 -13.61 -12.89 -9.07
C VAL A 248 -14.80 -12.99 -10.03
N GLY A 249 -15.91 -13.65 -9.63
CA GLY A 249 -17.10 -13.79 -10.46
C GLY A 249 -17.81 -12.47 -10.76
N PHE A 250 -17.73 -11.49 -9.86
CA PHE A 250 -18.29 -10.15 -10.13
C PHE A 250 -17.46 -9.39 -11.16
N PHE A 251 -16.13 -9.47 -11.12
CA PHE A 251 -15.30 -8.87 -12.16
C PHE A 251 -15.44 -9.58 -13.51
N GLU A 252 -15.58 -10.92 -13.55
CA GLU A 252 -15.89 -11.64 -14.79
C GLU A 252 -17.19 -11.13 -15.40
N LYS A 253 -18.23 -10.97 -14.57
CA LYS A 253 -19.51 -10.44 -15.02
C LYS A 253 -19.42 -8.99 -15.49
N ALA A 254 -18.61 -8.18 -14.82
CA ALA A 254 -18.36 -6.80 -15.23
C ALA A 254 -17.65 -6.74 -16.61
N ILE A 255 -16.69 -7.62 -16.87
CA ILE A 255 -16.00 -7.74 -18.19
C ILE A 255 -16.99 -8.16 -19.28
N GLU A 256 -17.85 -9.16 -19.01
CA GLU A 256 -18.88 -9.59 -19.97
C GLU A 256 -19.83 -8.46 -20.39
N LEU A 257 -20.18 -7.56 -19.46
CA LEU A 257 -21.12 -6.47 -19.66
C LEU A 257 -20.48 -5.17 -20.11
N ALA A 258 -19.16 -5.11 -20.21
CA ALA A 258 -18.44 -3.93 -20.66
C ALA A 258 -18.56 -3.79 -22.19
N GLU A 259 -19.18 -2.69 -22.65
CA GLU A 259 -19.35 -2.36 -24.07
C GLU A 259 -18.16 -1.56 -24.62
N ASP A 260 -17.50 -0.81 -23.76
CA ASP A 260 -16.33 0.02 -24.08
C ASP A 260 -15.03 -0.73 -23.81
N GLU A 261 -14.12 -0.75 -24.80
CA GLU A 261 -12.86 -1.50 -24.70
C GLU A 261 -11.90 -0.91 -23.65
N GLU A 262 -11.91 0.42 -23.42
CA GLU A 262 -11.07 1.04 -22.40
C GLU A 262 -11.57 0.67 -21.00
N LEU A 263 -12.87 0.77 -20.77
CA LEU A 263 -13.50 0.31 -19.53
C LEU A 263 -13.27 -1.18 -19.29
N LYS A 264 -13.38 -2.01 -20.31
CA LYS A 264 -13.11 -3.45 -20.24
C LYS A 264 -11.68 -3.76 -19.83
N LYS A 265 -10.73 -3.02 -20.37
CA LYS A 265 -9.32 -3.10 -19.99
C LYS A 265 -9.11 -2.78 -18.51
N ASP A 266 -9.71 -1.68 -18.02
CA ASP A 266 -9.58 -1.29 -16.61
C ASP A 266 -10.18 -2.35 -15.68
N ILE A 267 -11.37 -2.88 -16.03
CA ILE A 267 -12.01 -3.97 -15.28
C ILE A 267 -11.15 -5.25 -15.33
N THR A 268 -10.49 -5.54 -16.45
CA THR A 268 -9.59 -6.70 -16.56
C THR A 268 -8.38 -6.55 -15.64
N GLY A 269 -7.87 -5.33 -15.46
CA GLY A 269 -6.86 -5.03 -14.44
C GLY A 269 -7.37 -5.31 -13.01
N ASN A 270 -8.61 -4.94 -12.71
CA ASN A 270 -9.24 -5.21 -11.42
C ASN A 270 -9.51 -6.71 -11.21
N TYR A 271 -9.91 -7.41 -12.26
CA TYR A 271 -10.06 -8.88 -12.27
C TYR A 271 -8.76 -9.59 -11.95
N PHE A 272 -7.65 -9.13 -12.53
CA PHE A 272 -6.32 -9.64 -12.20
C PHE A 272 -6.03 -9.48 -10.69
N ILE A 273 -6.33 -8.31 -10.10
CA ILE A 273 -6.13 -8.09 -8.66
C ILE A 273 -6.97 -9.08 -7.83
N ALA A 274 -8.23 -9.31 -8.23
CA ALA A 274 -9.09 -10.27 -7.56
C ALA A 274 -8.55 -11.71 -7.63
N LEU A 275 -8.04 -12.12 -8.79
CA LEU A 275 -7.38 -13.42 -8.96
C LEU A 275 -6.14 -13.55 -8.08
N LEU A 276 -5.34 -12.48 -8.01
CA LEU A 276 -4.13 -12.41 -7.18
C LEU A 276 -4.47 -12.52 -5.69
N GLU A 277 -5.50 -11.80 -5.24
CA GLU A 277 -5.98 -11.85 -3.85
C GLU A 277 -6.63 -13.19 -3.49
N ASN A 278 -7.22 -13.86 -4.46
CA ASN A 278 -7.79 -15.22 -4.30
C ASN A 278 -6.77 -16.34 -4.57
N GLU A 279 -5.46 -16.00 -4.70
CA GLU A 279 -4.34 -16.94 -4.94
C GLU A 279 -4.48 -17.80 -6.20
N GLN A 280 -5.29 -17.37 -7.17
CA GLN A 280 -5.45 -18.03 -8.47
C GLN A 280 -4.31 -17.61 -9.43
N PHE A 281 -3.06 -17.91 -9.04
CA PHE A 281 -1.85 -17.40 -9.71
C PHE A 281 -1.72 -17.80 -11.18
N LYS A 282 -2.24 -18.97 -11.58
CA LYS A 282 -2.15 -19.42 -12.99
C LYS A 282 -3.05 -18.61 -13.90
N GLU A 283 -4.27 -18.38 -13.46
CA GLU A 283 -5.26 -17.55 -14.15
C GLU A 283 -4.80 -16.09 -14.19
N ALA A 284 -4.30 -15.59 -13.06
CA ALA A 284 -3.73 -14.24 -12.95
C ALA A 284 -2.55 -14.06 -13.93
N GLU A 285 -1.64 -15.05 -14.02
CA GLU A 285 -0.49 -14.99 -14.94
C GLU A 285 -0.95 -14.91 -16.39
N LYS A 286 -1.96 -15.71 -16.78
CA LYS A 286 -2.51 -15.67 -18.14
C LYS A 286 -3.11 -14.30 -18.46
N VAL A 287 -4.01 -13.80 -17.58
CA VAL A 287 -4.66 -12.49 -17.77
C VAL A 287 -3.63 -11.36 -17.87
N MET A 288 -2.59 -11.39 -17.04
CA MET A 288 -1.57 -10.36 -17.07
C MET A 288 -0.66 -10.44 -18.30
N CYS A 289 -0.33 -11.65 -18.77
CA CYS A 289 0.41 -11.80 -20.03
C CYS A 289 -0.38 -11.24 -21.22
N ASP A 290 -1.69 -11.54 -21.29
CA ASP A 290 -2.56 -11.02 -22.34
C ASP A 290 -2.65 -9.48 -22.26
N LEU A 291 -2.80 -8.91 -21.04
CA LEU A 291 -2.79 -7.46 -20.81
C LEU A 291 -1.46 -6.80 -21.20
N ILE A 292 -0.33 -7.42 -20.92
CA ILE A 292 1.00 -6.89 -21.27
C ILE A 292 1.22 -6.93 -22.78
N GLU A 293 0.75 -7.97 -23.46
CA GLU A 293 0.87 -8.08 -24.91
C GLU A 293 0.07 -6.99 -25.63
N GLU A 294 -1.14 -6.71 -25.13
CA GLU A 294 -2.04 -5.74 -25.74
C GLU A 294 -1.73 -4.30 -25.29
N TYR A 295 -1.41 -4.10 -23.99
CA TYR A 295 -1.19 -2.79 -23.36
C TYR A 295 0.09 -2.79 -22.49
N PRO A 296 1.28 -2.73 -23.10
CA PRO A 296 2.54 -2.68 -22.36
C PRO A 296 2.71 -1.32 -21.67
N CYS A 297 2.42 -1.25 -20.37
CA CYS A 297 2.55 -0.04 -19.55
C CYS A 297 3.20 -0.34 -18.19
N ASN A 298 3.65 0.71 -17.49
CA ASN A 298 4.29 0.58 -16.19
C ASN A 298 3.40 -0.16 -15.17
N GLN A 299 2.10 0.13 -15.14
CA GLN A 299 1.16 -0.49 -14.22
C GLN A 299 1.07 -2.01 -14.42
N ASN A 300 0.95 -2.47 -15.68
CA ASN A 300 0.88 -3.90 -15.98
C ASN A 300 2.20 -4.60 -15.65
N PHE A 301 3.34 -3.94 -15.90
CA PHE A 301 4.65 -4.50 -15.53
C PHE A 301 4.83 -4.57 -14.02
N SER A 302 4.37 -3.55 -13.27
CA SER A 302 4.38 -3.52 -11.82
C SER A 302 3.47 -4.61 -11.23
N ASN A 303 2.27 -4.77 -11.78
CA ASN A 303 1.32 -5.82 -11.38
C ASN A 303 1.89 -7.23 -11.64
N TYR A 304 2.58 -7.42 -12.75
CA TYR A 304 3.22 -8.69 -13.04
C TYR A 304 4.42 -8.97 -12.11
N ALA A 305 5.17 -7.93 -11.76
CA ALA A 305 6.22 -8.03 -10.74
C ALA A 305 5.64 -8.44 -9.37
N GLU A 306 4.49 -7.87 -8.97
CA GLU A 306 3.79 -8.26 -7.76
C GLU A 306 3.35 -9.74 -7.77
N LEU A 307 2.79 -10.21 -8.89
CA LEU A 307 2.43 -11.62 -9.07
C LEU A 307 3.64 -12.55 -8.91
N LEU A 308 4.73 -12.24 -9.60
CA LEU A 308 5.97 -13.03 -9.53
C LEU A 308 6.57 -13.00 -8.11
N LYS A 309 6.50 -11.84 -7.41
CA LYS A 309 6.89 -11.70 -6.00
C LYS A 309 6.07 -12.62 -5.10
N ARG A 310 4.74 -12.74 -5.32
CA ARG A 310 3.87 -13.65 -4.56
C ARG A 310 4.13 -15.14 -4.89
N GLN A 311 4.51 -15.43 -6.12
CA GLN A 311 4.96 -16.80 -6.52
C GLN A 311 6.37 -17.14 -5.99
N GLY A 312 7.11 -16.19 -5.41
CA GLY A 312 8.48 -16.38 -4.93
C GLY A 312 9.55 -16.34 -6.03
N LYS A 313 9.21 -15.96 -7.26
CA LYS A 313 10.12 -15.77 -8.41
C LYS A 313 10.76 -14.37 -8.31
N LEU A 314 11.61 -14.16 -7.30
CA LEU A 314 12.04 -12.81 -6.90
C LEU A 314 12.95 -12.13 -7.93
N GLU A 315 13.82 -12.85 -8.61
CA GLU A 315 14.72 -12.32 -9.63
C GLU A 315 13.92 -11.82 -10.84
N ASP A 316 12.97 -12.63 -11.32
CA ASP A 316 12.09 -12.26 -12.44
C ASP A 316 11.19 -11.08 -12.03
N ALA A 317 10.65 -11.09 -10.79
CA ALA A 317 9.86 -9.99 -10.25
C ALA A 317 10.65 -8.68 -10.25
N LEU A 318 11.93 -8.72 -9.85
CA LEU A 318 12.80 -7.54 -9.83
C LEU A 318 13.08 -7.03 -11.26
N GLU A 319 13.25 -7.91 -12.23
CA GLU A 319 13.44 -7.51 -13.63
C GLU A 319 12.21 -6.75 -14.15
N TRP A 320 11.01 -7.28 -13.92
CA TRP A 320 9.77 -6.63 -14.34
C TRP A 320 9.48 -5.33 -13.59
N GLY A 321 9.76 -5.28 -12.28
CA GLY A 321 9.67 -4.05 -11.51
C GLY A 321 10.61 -2.96 -12.03
N LYS A 322 11.84 -3.30 -12.41
CA LYS A 322 12.79 -2.37 -13.04
C LYS A 322 12.32 -1.91 -14.44
N LYS A 323 11.70 -2.79 -15.23
CA LYS A 323 11.09 -2.40 -16.52
C LYS A 323 9.97 -1.39 -16.30
N ALA A 324 9.14 -1.59 -15.28
CA ALA A 324 8.09 -0.64 -14.93
C ALA A 324 8.67 0.73 -14.54
N LEU A 325 9.65 0.77 -13.63
CA LEU A 325 10.34 2.00 -13.21
C LEU A 325 11.09 2.71 -14.35
N PHE A 326 11.54 1.97 -15.36
CA PHE A 326 12.17 2.57 -16.55
C PHE A 326 11.17 3.36 -17.41
N ILE A 327 9.89 2.96 -17.41
CA ILE A 327 8.84 3.68 -18.14
C ILE A 327 8.40 4.92 -17.32
N VAL A 328 8.03 4.71 -16.06
CA VAL A 328 7.61 5.76 -15.12
C VAL A 328 8.08 5.39 -13.73
N GLU A 329 8.76 6.31 -13.06
CA GLU A 329 9.10 6.17 -11.65
C GLU A 329 7.90 6.68 -10.84
N ASP A 330 7.03 5.77 -10.41
CA ASP A 330 5.86 6.05 -9.58
C ASP A 330 5.96 5.38 -8.20
N ASP A 331 5.23 5.91 -7.23
CA ASP A 331 5.25 5.49 -5.83
C ASP A 331 4.82 4.04 -5.63
N THR A 332 3.82 3.57 -6.39
CA THR A 332 3.33 2.18 -6.30
C THR A 332 4.38 1.19 -6.78
N THR A 333 5.00 1.46 -7.93
CA THR A 333 6.06 0.61 -8.47
C THR A 333 7.31 0.62 -7.59
N LEU A 334 7.68 1.79 -7.04
CA LEU A 334 8.78 1.90 -6.06
C LEU A 334 8.51 1.04 -4.83
N LEU A 335 7.28 1.04 -4.31
CA LEU A 335 6.87 0.20 -3.18
C LEU A 335 7.00 -1.30 -3.51
N VAL A 336 6.52 -1.74 -4.68
CA VAL A 336 6.62 -3.14 -5.13
C VAL A 336 8.08 -3.58 -5.23
N VAL A 337 8.95 -2.76 -5.83
CA VAL A 337 10.38 -3.07 -5.98
C VAL A 337 11.09 -3.08 -4.62
N ALA A 338 10.73 -2.17 -3.71
CA ALA A 338 11.25 -2.16 -2.35
C ALA A 338 10.90 -3.45 -1.60
N ASP A 339 9.66 -3.91 -1.72
CA ASP A 339 9.20 -5.17 -1.13
C ASP A 339 9.90 -6.39 -1.73
N ILE A 340 10.18 -6.38 -3.03
CA ILE A 340 10.96 -7.44 -3.69
C ILE A 340 12.37 -7.47 -3.09
N TYR A 341 13.07 -6.33 -2.99
CA TYR A 341 14.39 -6.25 -2.36
C TYR A 341 14.36 -6.74 -0.90
N LYS A 342 13.34 -6.36 -0.14
CA LYS A 342 13.16 -6.84 1.24
C LYS A 342 13.01 -8.36 1.30
N LYS A 343 12.20 -8.97 0.41
CA LYS A 343 12.08 -10.43 0.32
C LYS A 343 13.38 -11.12 -0.14
N MET A 344 14.17 -10.48 -0.99
CA MET A 344 15.51 -10.92 -1.37
C MET A 344 16.55 -10.71 -0.26
N LYS A 345 16.17 -10.13 0.89
CA LYS A 345 17.04 -9.77 2.02
C LYS A 345 18.11 -8.73 1.67
N GLN A 346 17.88 -7.94 0.63
CA GLN A 346 18.70 -6.81 0.22
C GLN A 346 18.16 -5.54 0.88
N TYR A 347 18.30 -5.46 2.22
CA TYR A 347 17.61 -4.47 3.04
C TYR A 347 18.04 -3.03 2.75
N GLU A 348 19.32 -2.79 2.42
CA GLU A 348 19.82 -1.46 2.04
C GLU A 348 19.13 -0.97 0.75
N ASN A 349 19.01 -1.86 -0.25
CA ASN A 349 18.30 -1.55 -1.49
C ASN A 349 16.81 -1.32 -1.23
N ALA A 350 16.20 -2.11 -0.34
CA ALA A 350 14.80 -1.93 0.05
C ALA A 350 14.58 -0.56 0.71
N VAL A 351 15.42 -0.18 1.68
CA VAL A 351 15.37 1.14 2.35
C VAL A 351 15.46 2.25 1.32
N PHE A 352 16.42 2.17 0.40
CA PHE A 352 16.58 3.18 -0.65
C PHE A 352 15.33 3.35 -1.51
N MET A 353 14.69 2.25 -1.92
CA MET A 353 13.47 2.31 -2.74
C MET A 353 12.26 2.82 -1.95
N TYR A 354 12.11 2.44 -0.67
CA TYR A 354 11.05 2.99 0.19
C TYR A 354 11.25 4.49 0.43
N GLN A 355 12.49 4.96 0.63
CA GLN A 355 12.78 6.39 0.79
C GLN A 355 12.42 7.16 -0.47
N LYS A 356 12.78 6.66 -1.64
CA LYS A 356 12.36 7.25 -2.92
C LYS A 356 10.83 7.29 -3.05
N CYS A 357 10.13 6.24 -2.64
CA CYS A 357 8.68 6.22 -2.62
C CYS A 357 8.11 7.36 -1.74
N LEU A 358 8.66 7.57 -0.55
CA LEU A 358 8.25 8.66 0.34
C LEU A 358 8.57 10.06 -0.23
N GLU A 359 9.70 10.20 -0.95
CA GLU A 359 10.06 11.45 -1.64
C GLU A 359 9.06 11.75 -2.76
N HIS A 360 8.66 10.75 -3.53
CA HIS A 360 7.63 10.88 -4.57
C HIS A 360 6.30 11.34 -4.01
N ILE A 361 5.82 10.71 -2.93
CA ILE A 361 4.57 11.11 -2.25
C ILE A 361 4.63 12.56 -1.76
N SER A 362 5.79 13.06 -1.36
CA SER A 362 5.94 14.42 -0.84
C SER A 362 5.99 15.49 -1.94
N VAL A 363 6.31 15.11 -3.17
CA VAL A 363 6.48 16.03 -4.32
C VAL A 363 5.23 16.08 -5.20
N ASP A 364 4.40 15.02 -5.17
CA ASP A 364 3.31 14.83 -6.13
C ASP A 364 2.02 15.53 -5.68
N GLU A 365 1.98 16.86 -5.87
CA GLU A 365 0.72 17.63 -5.88
C GLU A 365 0.08 17.69 -7.29
N ASN A 366 0.68 17.04 -8.32
CA ASN A 366 0.21 17.18 -9.70
C ASN A 366 0.16 15.88 -10.49
N VAL A 367 -0.89 15.71 -11.25
CA VAL A 367 -1.11 14.64 -12.25
C VAL A 367 -0.15 14.86 -13.43
N TYR A 368 0.72 13.90 -13.73
CA TYR A 368 1.62 13.96 -14.87
C TYR A 368 1.03 13.30 -16.12
N GLN A 369 1.10 14.00 -17.26
CA GLN A 369 0.89 13.44 -18.59
C GLN A 369 2.24 13.19 -19.25
N PHE A 370 2.46 11.99 -19.79
CA PHE A 370 3.68 11.62 -20.49
C PHE A 370 3.39 11.23 -21.93
N GLN A 371 4.40 11.40 -22.80
CA GLN A 371 4.39 10.82 -24.14
C GLN A 371 5.42 9.69 -24.19
N ASP A 372 5.04 8.56 -24.80
CA ASP A 372 6.00 7.49 -25.10
C ASP A 372 6.97 7.92 -26.18
N ILE A 373 8.01 7.12 -26.42
CA ILE A 373 9.01 7.34 -27.47
C ILE A 373 8.41 7.43 -28.89
N ASN A 374 7.13 7.05 -29.07
CA ASN A 374 6.39 7.11 -30.33
C ASN A 374 5.36 8.25 -30.35
N GLY A 375 5.34 9.10 -29.31
CA GLY A 375 4.43 10.25 -29.19
C GLY A 375 3.00 9.88 -28.76
N LYS A 376 2.74 8.64 -28.32
CA LYS A 376 1.46 8.20 -27.78
C LYS A 376 1.34 8.72 -26.34
N GLN A 377 0.25 9.39 -26.05
CA GLN A 377 -0.02 9.94 -24.72
C GLN A 377 -0.29 8.80 -23.74
N LEU A 378 0.60 8.64 -22.77
CA LEU A 378 0.46 7.70 -21.66
C LEU A 378 -0.11 8.47 -20.47
N TYR A 379 -1.16 7.93 -19.87
CA TYR A 379 -1.73 8.46 -18.65
C TYR A 379 -1.14 7.68 -17.47
N SER A 380 -0.51 8.35 -16.52
CA SER A 380 -0.28 7.74 -15.23
C SER A 380 -1.66 7.61 -14.58
N ILE A 381 -2.20 6.41 -14.56
CA ILE A 381 -3.35 6.07 -13.75
C ILE A 381 -2.82 6.15 -12.32
N ALA A 382 -3.15 7.25 -11.63
CA ALA A 382 -2.95 7.31 -10.19
C ALA A 382 -3.62 6.06 -9.61
N SER A 383 -2.84 5.15 -9.06
CA SER A 383 -3.40 3.97 -8.43
C SER A 383 -4.43 4.45 -7.41
N ASN A 384 -5.62 3.85 -7.39
CA ASN A 384 -6.68 4.16 -6.43
C ASN A 384 -6.31 3.84 -4.97
N ASN A 385 -5.06 3.43 -4.71
CA ASN A 385 -4.51 3.33 -3.38
C ASN A 385 -4.25 4.74 -2.88
N SER A 386 -4.98 5.11 -1.83
CA SER A 386 -4.76 6.40 -1.18
C SER A 386 -3.27 6.57 -0.87
N LEU A 387 -2.69 7.75 -1.15
CA LEU A 387 -1.30 8.09 -0.81
C LEU A 387 -0.96 7.71 0.64
N GLY A 388 -1.96 7.74 1.52
CA GLY A 388 -1.85 7.28 2.89
C GLY A 388 -1.52 5.80 3.05
N VAL A 389 -2.07 4.91 2.21
CA VAL A 389 -1.75 3.46 2.26
C VAL A 389 -0.31 3.23 1.79
N ILE A 390 0.09 3.87 0.69
CA ILE A 390 1.45 3.76 0.16
C ILE A 390 2.47 4.30 1.17
N MET A 391 2.21 5.47 1.77
CA MET A 391 3.05 6.04 2.83
C MET A 391 3.16 5.11 4.04
N PHE A 392 2.04 4.53 4.47
CA PHE A 392 2.00 3.59 5.59
C PHE A 392 2.87 2.35 5.31
N GLU A 393 2.69 1.70 4.15
CA GLU A 393 3.46 0.52 3.78
C GLU A 393 4.96 0.84 3.58
N ALA A 394 5.29 2.00 3.01
CA ALA A 394 6.67 2.43 2.86
C ALA A 394 7.36 2.68 4.22
N LEU A 395 6.70 3.41 5.14
CA LEU A 395 7.23 3.66 6.49
C LEU A 395 7.41 2.36 7.28
N LYS A 396 6.41 1.48 7.26
CA LYS A 396 6.46 0.15 7.85
C LYS A 396 7.60 -0.69 7.25
N GLY A 397 7.77 -0.63 5.92
CA GLY A 397 8.85 -1.30 5.21
C GLY A 397 10.23 -0.82 5.64
N ILE A 398 10.42 0.49 5.78
CA ILE A 398 11.69 1.11 6.23
C ILE A 398 12.02 0.69 7.67
N ILE A 399 11.07 0.81 8.60
CA ILE A 399 11.26 0.44 10.01
C ILE A 399 11.66 -1.03 10.10
N SER A 400 10.95 -1.91 9.37
CA SER A 400 11.27 -3.33 9.31
C SER A 400 12.67 -3.58 8.73
N ALA A 401 13.01 -2.95 7.60
CA ALA A 401 14.31 -3.15 6.95
C ALA A 401 15.48 -2.69 7.83
N TYR A 402 15.39 -1.52 8.48
CA TYR A 402 16.40 -1.06 9.43
C TYR A 402 16.53 -1.98 10.67
N SER A 403 15.42 -2.57 11.12
CA SER A 403 15.46 -3.56 12.20
C SER A 403 16.27 -4.81 11.80
N PHE A 404 16.18 -5.26 10.54
CA PHE A 404 17.01 -6.35 10.00
C PHE A 404 18.46 -5.95 9.81
N LEU A 405 18.74 -4.70 9.43
CA LEU A 405 20.10 -4.14 9.35
C LEU A 405 20.73 -3.92 10.73
N ARG A 406 19.94 -4.04 11.81
CA ARG A 406 20.33 -3.73 13.19
C ARG A 406 20.64 -2.24 13.41
N GLU A 407 20.11 -1.40 12.57
CA GLU A 407 20.20 0.05 12.65
C GLU A 407 19.00 0.62 13.42
N TYR A 408 18.88 0.24 14.70
CA TYR A 408 17.71 0.52 15.54
C TYR A 408 17.44 2.01 15.73
N GLU A 409 18.47 2.84 15.79
CA GLU A 409 18.29 4.30 15.90
C GLU A 409 17.61 4.87 14.64
N GLN A 410 17.95 4.35 13.46
CA GLN A 410 17.26 4.72 12.22
C GLN A 410 15.82 4.22 12.22
N ALA A 411 15.58 2.99 12.64
CA ALA A 411 14.22 2.45 12.77
C ALA A 411 13.36 3.29 13.72
N LYS A 412 13.88 3.70 14.87
CA LYS A 412 13.22 4.59 15.84
C LYS A 412 12.93 5.96 15.26
N ALA A 413 13.87 6.54 14.50
CA ALA A 413 13.67 7.83 13.84
C ALA A 413 12.51 7.78 12.84
N TYR A 414 12.43 6.72 12.01
CA TYR A 414 11.32 6.54 11.08
C TYR A 414 9.99 6.22 11.80
N LEU A 415 10.03 5.53 12.93
CA LEU A 415 8.84 5.32 13.76
C LEU A 415 8.28 6.64 14.31
N LEU A 416 9.16 7.58 14.72
CA LEU A 416 8.73 8.93 15.13
C LEU A 416 8.09 9.68 13.97
N ILE A 417 8.68 9.65 12.78
CA ILE A 417 8.09 10.26 11.56
C ILE A 417 6.73 9.63 11.26
N ALA A 418 6.60 8.30 11.38
CA ALA A 418 5.37 7.59 11.13
C ALA A 418 4.26 8.00 12.12
N LYS A 419 4.59 8.11 13.41
CA LYS A 419 3.65 8.59 14.45
C LYS A 419 3.24 10.05 14.25
N GLU A 420 4.15 10.91 13.81
CA GLU A 420 3.85 12.31 13.52
C GLU A 420 2.93 12.47 12.29
N ARG A 421 3.22 11.72 11.23
CA ARG A 421 2.47 11.82 9.97
C ARG A 421 1.15 11.02 9.96
N MET A 422 1.07 9.94 10.73
CA MET A 422 -0.08 9.02 10.73
C MET A 422 -0.44 8.60 12.18
N PRO A 423 -0.76 9.55 13.07
CA PRO A 423 -0.97 9.29 14.50
C PRO A 423 -2.13 8.33 14.80
N GLN A 424 -3.08 8.17 13.88
CA GLN A 424 -4.26 7.33 14.02
C GLN A 424 -4.00 5.83 13.78
N LYS A 425 -2.79 5.46 13.33
CA LYS A 425 -2.45 4.07 13.08
C LYS A 425 -1.92 3.39 14.35
N SER A 426 -2.69 2.44 14.89
CA SER A 426 -2.34 1.69 16.11
C SER A 426 -1.09 0.82 15.96
N GLU A 427 -0.73 0.47 14.73
CA GLU A 427 0.46 -0.31 14.41
C GLU A 427 1.76 0.34 14.90
N TRP A 428 1.80 1.66 15.01
CA TRP A 428 2.96 2.38 15.52
C TRP A 428 3.20 2.16 17.01
N GLU A 429 2.14 1.93 17.79
CA GLU A 429 2.24 1.58 19.21
C GLU A 429 2.86 0.19 19.39
N ILE A 430 2.50 -0.75 18.51
CA ILE A 430 3.08 -2.09 18.49
C ILE A 430 4.57 -2.01 18.17
N TRP A 431 4.96 -1.24 17.15
CA TRP A 431 6.37 -1.04 16.82
C TRP A 431 7.16 -0.36 17.94
N GLU A 432 6.56 0.59 18.66
CA GLU A 432 7.17 1.27 19.80
C GLU A 432 7.50 0.30 20.96
N GLN A 433 6.66 -0.69 21.17
CA GLN A 433 6.87 -1.73 22.17
C GLN A 433 7.87 -2.80 21.68
N THR A 434 7.70 -3.26 20.46
CA THR A 434 8.43 -4.41 19.91
C THR A 434 9.89 -4.08 19.54
N LEU A 435 10.16 -2.88 19.03
CA LEU A 435 11.50 -2.50 18.56
C LEU A 435 12.57 -2.54 19.65
N PRO A 436 12.34 -2.04 20.87
CA PRO A 436 13.31 -2.17 21.98
C PRO A 436 13.55 -3.63 22.40
N GLU A 437 12.54 -4.50 22.28
CA GLU A 437 12.66 -5.91 22.63
C GLU A 437 13.51 -6.66 21.60
N ILE A 438 13.34 -6.37 20.31
CA ILE A 438 14.19 -6.90 19.23
C ILE A 438 15.65 -6.45 19.43
N GLU A 439 15.86 -5.16 19.74
CA GLU A 439 17.18 -4.61 20.02
C GLU A 439 17.84 -5.31 21.22
N SER A 440 17.10 -5.45 22.34
CA SER A 440 17.57 -6.13 23.54
C SER A 440 17.91 -7.60 23.28
N ALA A 441 17.08 -8.32 22.54
CA ALA A 441 17.32 -9.71 22.17
C ALA A 441 18.58 -9.87 21.29
N ASN A 442 18.78 -8.96 20.34
CA ASN A 442 20.02 -8.93 19.54
C ASN A 442 21.26 -8.60 20.37
N GLN A 443 21.16 -7.67 21.32
CA GLN A 443 22.25 -7.34 22.22
C GLN A 443 22.65 -8.55 23.07
N ARG A 444 21.68 -9.23 23.68
CA ARG A 444 21.92 -10.49 24.42
C ARG A 444 22.60 -11.56 23.56
N TYR A 445 22.18 -11.69 22.30
CA TYR A 445 22.82 -12.62 21.37
C TYR A 445 24.29 -12.27 21.11
N ILE A 446 24.62 -10.98 20.91
CA ILE A 446 25.99 -10.51 20.69
C ILE A 446 26.83 -10.80 21.93
N GLU A 447 26.34 -10.49 23.13
CA GLU A 447 27.01 -10.74 24.39
C GLU A 447 27.31 -12.22 24.62
N ILE A 448 26.35 -13.10 24.39
CA ILE A 448 26.53 -14.55 24.48
C ILE A 448 27.56 -15.02 23.46
N LYS A 449 27.53 -14.52 22.23
CA LYS A 449 28.49 -14.84 21.17
C LYS A 449 29.92 -14.40 21.54
N GLU A 450 30.07 -13.23 22.13
CA GLU A 450 31.35 -12.71 22.59
C GLU A 450 31.88 -13.52 23.76
N GLN A 451 31.06 -13.83 24.78
CA GLN A 451 31.43 -14.69 25.92
C GLN A 451 31.91 -16.08 25.46
N LEU A 452 31.21 -16.65 24.45
CA LEU A 452 31.61 -17.94 23.87
C LEU A 452 32.91 -17.86 23.06
N SER A 453 33.20 -16.71 22.43
CA SER A 453 34.44 -16.49 21.69
C SER A 453 35.65 -16.30 22.60
N GLN A 454 35.48 -15.69 23.79
CA GLN A 454 36.55 -15.45 24.77
C GLN A 454 36.99 -16.72 25.50
N ASN A 455 36.12 -17.72 25.68
CA ASN A 455 36.44 -19.00 26.31
C ASN A 455 37.10 -20.03 25.38
N SER A 456 38.01 -19.60 24.57
CA SER A 456 38.36 -20.10 23.24
C SER A 456 39.24 -21.35 23.09
N LYS A 457 39.65 -22.08 24.10
CA LYS A 457 40.41 -23.35 23.91
C LYS A 457 39.64 -24.64 24.23
N LYS A 458 38.65 -24.58 25.09
CA LYS A 458 37.69 -25.69 25.32
C LYS A 458 36.49 -25.64 24.35
N ALA A 459 36.34 -24.54 23.62
CA ALA A 459 35.17 -24.18 22.81
C ALA A 459 35.19 -24.75 21.38
N VAL A 460 36.24 -25.44 20.92
CA VAL A 460 36.23 -25.99 19.54
C VAL A 460 35.16 -27.09 19.40
N GLU A 461 34.93 -27.88 20.44
CA GLU A 461 33.87 -28.91 20.49
C GLU A 461 32.48 -28.29 20.71
N GLN A 462 32.40 -27.21 21.49
CA GLN A 462 31.19 -26.43 21.72
C GLN A 462 30.81 -25.55 20.52
N LYS A 463 31.76 -25.14 19.67
CA LYS A 463 31.55 -24.29 18.48
C LYS A 463 30.50 -24.84 17.50
N ARG A 464 30.33 -26.14 17.40
CA ARG A 464 29.37 -26.73 16.44
C ARG A 464 27.93 -26.51 16.87
N SER A 465 27.61 -26.73 18.15
CA SER A 465 26.25 -26.48 18.68
C SER A 465 25.92 -24.99 18.64
N VAL A 466 26.84 -24.15 19.11
CA VAL A 466 26.68 -22.69 19.07
C VAL A 466 26.45 -22.16 17.65
N ARG A 467 27.18 -22.69 16.65
CA ARG A 467 26.98 -22.30 15.25
C ARG A 467 25.56 -22.65 14.75
N GLN A 468 25.00 -23.76 15.17
CA GLN A 468 23.63 -24.14 14.79
C GLN A 468 22.59 -23.24 15.44
N TRP A 469 22.78 -22.91 16.72
CA TRP A 469 21.90 -21.96 17.41
C TRP A 469 21.96 -20.56 16.78
N ALA A 470 23.16 -20.10 16.41
CA ALA A 470 23.32 -18.84 15.69
C ALA A 470 22.61 -18.86 14.34
N LEU A 471 22.66 -19.99 13.60
CA LEU A 471 21.92 -20.15 12.35
C LEU A 471 20.42 -20.14 12.56
N GLN A 472 19.92 -20.76 13.62
CA GLN A 472 18.50 -20.76 13.98
C GLN A 472 18.01 -19.34 14.33
N LEU A 473 18.80 -18.59 15.10
CA LEU A 473 18.52 -17.18 15.41
C LEU A 473 18.49 -16.31 14.16
N ILE A 474 19.45 -16.52 13.25
CA ILE A 474 19.48 -15.86 11.94
C ILE A 474 18.24 -16.23 11.11
N GLN A 475 17.80 -17.49 11.15
CA GLN A 475 16.57 -17.92 10.47
C GLN A 475 15.33 -17.29 11.09
N LEU A 476 15.24 -17.20 12.41
CA LEU A 476 14.14 -16.50 13.09
C LEU A 476 14.13 -15.00 12.75
N GLN A 477 15.28 -14.34 12.76
CA GLN A 477 15.40 -12.94 12.33
C GLN A 477 15.01 -12.75 10.86
N ASN A 478 15.43 -13.65 9.99
CA ASN A 478 15.09 -13.61 8.57
C ASN A 478 13.60 -13.89 8.29
N ASN A 479 12.97 -14.73 9.12
CA ASN A 479 11.55 -15.04 9.01
C ASN A 479 10.67 -13.90 9.56
N SER A 480 11.18 -13.06 10.47
CA SER A 480 10.44 -11.89 10.98
C SER A 480 10.05 -10.90 9.87
N GLY A 481 10.84 -10.80 8.79
CA GLY A 481 10.50 -9.98 7.62
C GLY A 481 9.38 -10.56 6.74
N GLN A 482 8.97 -11.80 6.98
CA GLN A 482 7.83 -12.45 6.33
C GLN A 482 6.57 -12.40 7.21
N LEU A 483 6.71 -11.96 8.48
CA LEU A 483 5.57 -11.82 9.38
C LEU A 483 4.69 -10.65 8.89
N ASN A 484 3.43 -10.92 8.75
CA ASN A 484 2.44 -9.90 8.47
C ASN A 484 2.21 -9.13 9.78
N LEU A 485 2.68 -7.89 9.84
CA LEU A 485 2.58 -7.04 11.05
C LEU A 485 1.13 -6.67 11.41
N ASP A 486 0.17 -7.02 10.56
CA ASP A 486 -1.25 -6.87 10.85
C ASP A 486 -1.77 -7.89 11.89
N GLU A 487 -0.97 -8.90 12.25
CA GLU A 487 -1.28 -9.88 13.30
C GLU A 487 -0.36 -9.63 14.50
N ASN A 488 -0.86 -8.95 15.55
CA ASN A 488 -0.16 -8.67 16.81
C ASN A 488 0.48 -9.92 17.45
N ASP A 489 -0.15 -11.08 17.27
CA ASP A 489 0.30 -12.36 17.78
C ASP A 489 1.65 -12.85 17.19
N ASP A 490 2.06 -12.37 16.03
CA ASP A 490 3.24 -12.91 15.35
C ASP A 490 4.56 -12.38 15.91
N TRP A 491 4.60 -11.14 16.37
CA TRP A 491 5.79 -10.56 16.99
C TRP A 491 6.04 -11.11 18.39
N ASP A 492 5.01 -11.28 19.20
CA ASP A 492 5.15 -11.89 20.52
C ASP A 492 5.66 -13.34 20.39
N LYS A 493 5.11 -14.13 19.48
CA LYS A 493 5.59 -15.49 19.18
C LYS A 493 7.04 -15.51 18.66
N TYR A 494 7.43 -14.50 17.88
CA TYR A 494 8.81 -14.37 17.40
C TYR A 494 9.78 -14.08 18.55
N LEU A 495 9.44 -13.13 19.43
CA LEU A 495 10.26 -12.78 20.60
C LEU A 495 10.35 -13.91 21.60
N GLU A 496 9.25 -14.63 21.87
CA GLU A 496 9.26 -15.84 22.70
C GLU A 496 10.21 -16.91 22.12
N LYS A 497 10.14 -17.15 20.80
CA LYS A 497 11.04 -18.09 20.14
C LYS A 497 12.51 -17.66 20.20
N MET A 498 12.80 -16.36 20.05
CA MET A 498 14.14 -15.84 20.23
C MET A 498 14.66 -16.05 21.66
N ASP A 499 13.85 -15.76 22.67
CA ASP A 499 14.22 -15.96 24.07
C ASP A 499 14.41 -17.45 24.40
N GLU A 500 13.56 -18.33 23.87
CA GLU A 500 13.75 -19.78 24.00
C GLU A 500 15.09 -20.24 23.44
N VAL A 501 15.43 -19.81 22.20
CA VAL A 501 16.69 -20.17 21.55
C VAL A 501 17.89 -19.60 22.32
N LEU A 502 17.81 -18.38 22.83
CA LEU A 502 18.87 -17.78 23.66
C LEU A 502 19.07 -18.56 24.97
N ASN A 503 17.98 -18.91 25.65
CA ASN A 503 18.03 -19.70 26.88
C ASN A 503 18.62 -21.10 26.62
N GLN A 504 18.31 -21.70 25.49
CA GLN A 504 18.87 -22.99 25.07
C GLN A 504 20.35 -22.92 24.83
N MET A 505 20.83 -21.86 24.13
CA MET A 505 22.27 -21.64 23.92
C MET A 505 23.01 -21.55 25.26
N VAL A 506 22.47 -20.80 26.22
CA VAL A 506 23.06 -20.66 27.55
C VAL A 506 23.08 -22.01 28.29
N GLN A 507 22.01 -22.79 28.23
CA GLN A 507 21.94 -24.08 28.92
C GLN A 507 22.77 -25.18 28.25
N ALA A 508 22.82 -25.21 26.91
CA ALA A 508 23.63 -26.19 26.17
C ALA A 508 25.16 -25.98 26.42
N VAL A 509 25.55 -24.76 26.74
CA VAL A 509 26.94 -24.41 27.09
C VAL A 509 27.24 -24.61 28.59
N ASN A 510 26.20 -24.57 29.43
CA ASN A 510 26.37 -24.74 30.88
C ASN A 510 26.49 -26.22 31.24
N LYS A 511 27.73 -26.71 31.25
CA LYS A 511 28.10 -28.09 31.64
C LYS A 511 27.73 -28.43 33.09
N ASP A 512 27.39 -27.46 33.90
CA ASP A 512 26.99 -27.65 35.30
C ASP A 512 25.45 -27.80 35.41
N SER A 513 24.69 -27.67 34.30
CA SER A 513 23.25 -27.90 34.34
C SER A 513 22.92 -29.38 34.65
N ILE A 514 21.89 -29.56 35.46
CA ILE A 514 21.42 -30.93 35.85
C ILE A 514 21.03 -31.72 34.59
N ILE A 515 20.41 -31.08 33.60
CA ILE A 515 19.97 -31.75 32.37
C ILE A 515 21.18 -32.23 31.57
N TYR A 516 22.20 -31.40 31.40
CA TYR A 516 23.44 -31.79 30.72
C TYR A 516 24.13 -32.95 31.42
N GLN A 517 24.26 -32.87 32.74
CA GLN A 517 24.89 -33.94 33.52
C GLN A 517 24.12 -35.27 33.45
N ASN A 518 22.80 -35.21 33.47
CA ASN A 518 21.94 -36.39 33.30
C ASN A 518 22.09 -37.00 31.89
N SER A 519 22.04 -36.21 30.85
CA SER A 519 22.26 -36.65 29.47
C SER A 519 23.65 -37.26 29.30
N ARG A 520 24.68 -36.61 29.86
CA ARG A 520 26.05 -37.12 29.84
C ARG A 520 26.20 -38.46 30.54
N ASN A 521 25.64 -38.58 31.74
CA ASN A 521 25.70 -39.84 32.51
C ASN A 521 24.96 -40.97 31.76
N TRP A 522 23.79 -40.65 31.20
CA TRP A 522 23.01 -41.61 30.42
C TRP A 522 23.74 -42.08 29.16
N VAL A 523 24.29 -41.15 28.36
CA VAL A 523 25.04 -41.50 27.15
C VAL A 523 26.27 -42.31 27.46
N ASN A 524 27.05 -41.94 28.49
CA ASN A 524 28.26 -42.64 28.87
C ASN A 524 28.00 -44.06 29.41
N SER A 525 26.89 -44.26 30.09
CA SER A 525 26.50 -45.58 30.60
C SER A 525 25.86 -46.47 29.52
N THR A 526 25.10 -45.90 28.60
CA THR A 526 24.33 -46.68 27.62
C THR A 526 25.13 -46.96 26.35
N TYR A 527 25.90 -45.96 25.88
CA TYR A 527 26.62 -46.05 24.61
C TYR A 527 28.15 -46.10 24.80
N THR A 528 28.61 -47.11 25.52
CA THR A 528 30.00 -47.28 25.91
C THR A 528 30.99 -47.36 24.74
N HIS A 529 30.54 -47.90 23.59
CA HIS A 529 31.34 -48.17 22.40
C HIS A 529 31.34 -47.04 21.37
N LEU A 530 30.62 -45.96 21.60
CA LEU A 530 30.66 -44.80 20.70
C LEU A 530 32.00 -44.08 20.78
N ASP A 531 32.46 -43.55 19.65
CA ASP A 531 33.57 -42.64 19.56
C ASP A 531 33.37 -41.40 20.47
N ALA A 532 34.43 -40.83 20.96
CA ALA A 532 34.38 -39.72 21.92
C ALA A 532 33.62 -38.48 21.34
N ASP A 533 33.86 -38.16 20.08
CA ASP A 533 33.17 -37.06 19.43
C ASP A 533 31.70 -37.37 19.17
N ALA A 534 31.41 -38.65 18.80
CA ALA A 534 30.03 -39.09 18.61
C ALA A 534 29.26 -39.04 19.94
N LYS A 535 29.90 -39.37 21.07
CA LYS A 535 29.29 -39.21 22.41
C LYS A 535 28.95 -37.76 22.72
N GLU A 536 29.87 -36.82 22.45
CA GLU A 536 29.60 -35.38 22.69
C GLU A 536 28.46 -34.86 21.83
N PHE A 537 28.34 -35.30 20.57
CA PHE A 537 27.19 -34.97 19.73
C PHE A 537 25.89 -35.54 20.31
N LEU A 538 25.92 -36.77 20.79
CA LEU A 538 24.74 -37.43 21.39
C LEU A 538 24.35 -36.77 22.71
N ILE A 539 25.31 -36.38 23.57
CA ILE A 539 25.04 -35.65 24.80
C ILE A 539 24.38 -34.31 24.49
N THR A 540 24.86 -33.63 23.50
CA THR A 540 24.27 -32.35 23.04
C THR A 540 22.84 -32.58 22.53
N ALA A 541 22.63 -33.53 21.63
CA ALA A 541 21.31 -33.85 21.09
C ALA A 541 20.31 -34.20 22.19
N GLU A 542 20.69 -35.09 23.13
CA GLU A 542 19.85 -35.47 24.25
C GLU A 542 19.55 -34.33 25.22
N THR A 543 20.55 -33.49 25.50
CA THR A 543 20.36 -32.29 26.33
C THR A 543 19.30 -31.39 25.73
N LEU A 544 19.43 -31.08 24.42
CA LEU A 544 18.50 -30.26 23.71
C LEU A 544 17.12 -30.88 23.60
N TYR A 545 17.06 -32.18 23.33
CA TYR A 545 15.79 -32.90 23.30
C TYR A 545 15.07 -32.85 24.65
N GLU A 546 15.77 -33.10 25.76
CA GLU A 546 15.19 -33.06 27.10
C GLU A 546 14.66 -31.66 27.49
N ILE A 547 15.35 -30.62 27.06
CA ILE A 547 14.91 -29.23 27.27
C ILE A 547 13.60 -28.96 26.48
N HIS A 548 13.47 -29.51 25.27
CA HIS A 548 12.45 -29.06 24.31
C HIS A 548 11.31 -30.03 24.05
N LYS A 549 11.37 -31.27 24.55
CA LYS A 549 10.36 -32.32 24.27
C LYS A 549 8.90 -31.92 24.55
N MET A 550 8.70 -30.85 25.34
CA MET A 550 7.36 -30.31 25.67
C MET A 550 7.08 -28.98 24.96
N SER A 551 8.02 -28.47 24.13
CA SER A 551 7.92 -27.17 23.46
C SER A 551 7.45 -27.35 22.03
N ILE A 552 6.77 -26.30 21.49
CA ILE A 552 6.41 -26.22 20.06
C ILE A 552 7.51 -25.43 19.35
N ILE A 553 8.64 -26.09 19.05
CA ILE A 553 9.78 -25.47 18.37
C ILE A 553 10.15 -26.26 17.11
N ASP A 554 11.06 -25.68 16.32
CA ASP A 554 11.72 -26.40 15.23
C ASP A 554 12.77 -27.37 15.80
N PHE A 555 12.54 -28.67 15.62
CA PHE A 555 13.44 -29.74 16.05
C PHE A 555 14.61 -29.99 15.07
N ALA A 556 14.73 -29.25 13.99
CA ALA A 556 15.78 -29.41 12.98
C ALA A 556 17.19 -29.42 13.57
N PRO A 557 17.59 -28.51 14.50
CA PRO A 557 18.91 -28.54 15.12
C PRO A 557 19.18 -29.83 15.91
N ILE A 558 18.19 -30.31 16.65
CA ILE A 558 18.29 -31.55 17.44
C ILE A 558 18.49 -32.77 16.52
N ILE A 559 17.73 -32.81 15.43
CA ILE A 559 17.83 -33.86 14.40
C ILE A 559 19.21 -33.85 13.74
N VAL A 560 19.77 -32.67 13.47
CA VAL A 560 21.13 -32.57 12.89
C VAL A 560 22.18 -33.11 13.85
N GLU A 561 22.09 -32.87 15.15
CA GLU A 561 23.03 -33.44 16.12
C GLU A 561 22.94 -34.96 16.17
N TYR A 562 21.76 -35.55 16.16
CA TYR A 562 21.60 -37.02 16.05
C TYR A 562 22.20 -37.56 14.73
N CYS A 563 22.00 -36.88 13.61
CA CYS A 563 22.60 -37.29 12.34
C CYS A 563 24.14 -37.26 12.38
N LYS A 564 24.74 -36.30 13.09
CA LYS A 564 26.21 -36.22 13.28
C LYS A 564 26.76 -37.42 14.07
N VAL A 565 26.01 -37.93 15.06
CA VAL A 565 26.38 -39.13 15.78
C VAL A 565 26.55 -40.31 14.82
N VAL A 566 25.54 -40.53 13.97
CA VAL A 566 25.55 -41.62 12.98
C VAL A 566 26.69 -41.43 11.98
N GLU A 567 26.85 -40.23 11.45
CA GLU A 567 27.91 -39.90 10.48
C GLU A 567 29.30 -40.13 11.06
N LYS A 568 29.56 -39.65 12.26
CA LYS A 568 30.86 -39.79 12.94
C LYS A 568 31.15 -41.25 13.25
N GLN A 569 30.17 -41.98 13.80
CA GLN A 569 30.33 -43.37 14.17
C GLN A 569 30.59 -44.27 12.96
N LEU A 570 29.84 -44.07 11.86
CA LEU A 570 30.07 -44.81 10.62
C LEU A 570 31.48 -44.57 10.08
N ARG A 571 32.01 -43.35 10.15
CA ARG A 571 33.38 -43.05 9.74
C ARG A 571 34.42 -43.78 10.56
N VAL A 572 34.23 -43.85 11.87
CA VAL A 572 35.14 -44.57 12.76
C VAL A 572 35.10 -46.08 12.43
N LEU A 573 33.89 -46.63 12.25
CA LEU A 573 33.71 -48.05 12.01
C LEU A 573 34.19 -48.49 10.62
N LEU A 574 34.01 -47.65 9.59
CA LEU A 574 34.36 -47.99 8.20
C LEU A 574 35.80 -47.60 7.86
N GLY A 575 36.41 -46.67 8.63
CA GLY A 575 37.83 -46.28 8.50
C GLY A 575 38.25 -46.02 7.07
N SER A 576 39.26 -46.77 6.61
CA SER A 576 39.85 -46.61 5.26
C SER A 576 38.92 -47.04 4.10
N GLN A 577 37.77 -47.67 4.38
CA GLN A 577 36.78 -48.06 3.36
C GLN A 577 36.00 -46.83 2.83
N ILE A 578 36.10 -45.70 3.53
CA ILE A 578 35.51 -44.44 3.11
C ILE A 578 36.63 -43.47 2.68
N PRO A 579 36.60 -42.93 1.45
CA PRO A 579 37.54 -41.90 1.07
C PRO A 579 37.55 -40.69 2.02
N SER A 580 38.71 -40.17 2.33
CA SER A 580 38.88 -39.01 3.25
C SER A 580 38.15 -37.73 2.76
N SER A 581 37.92 -37.63 1.47
CA SER A 581 37.18 -36.53 0.83
C SER A 581 35.66 -36.61 1.00
N MET A 582 35.09 -37.74 1.43
CA MET A 582 33.64 -37.91 1.62
C MET A 582 33.26 -37.57 3.04
N HIS A 583 32.60 -36.44 3.23
CA HIS A 583 32.31 -35.90 4.54
C HIS A 583 30.81 -35.96 4.96
N MET A 584 29.92 -36.35 4.07
CA MET A 584 28.49 -36.29 4.31
C MET A 584 27.86 -37.68 4.41
N LEU A 585 26.86 -37.84 5.30
CA LEU A 585 26.16 -39.11 5.53
C LEU A 585 25.64 -39.73 4.21
N GLY A 586 25.07 -38.94 3.32
CA GLY A 586 24.60 -39.42 2.02
C GLY A 586 25.70 -40.01 1.12
N GLN A 587 26.92 -39.47 1.19
CA GLN A 587 28.10 -40.01 0.47
C GLN A 587 28.55 -41.35 1.09
N ILE A 588 28.56 -41.42 2.42
CA ILE A 588 28.88 -42.68 3.17
C ILE A 588 27.89 -43.79 2.83
N ILE A 589 26.60 -43.47 2.81
CA ILE A 589 25.53 -44.42 2.41
C ILE A 589 25.75 -44.88 0.96
N GLY A 590 26.15 -44.00 0.08
CA GLY A 590 26.51 -44.33 -1.32
C GLY A 590 27.62 -45.39 -1.37
N VAL A 591 28.73 -45.17 -0.63
CA VAL A 591 29.83 -46.13 -0.54
C VAL A 591 29.41 -47.49 0.03
N ILE A 592 28.64 -47.50 1.13
CA ILE A 592 28.11 -48.72 1.72
C ILE A 592 27.27 -49.50 0.70
N SER A 593 26.38 -48.82 -0.01
CA SER A 593 25.48 -49.42 -0.99
C SER A 593 26.24 -49.92 -2.22
N THR A 594 27.16 -49.15 -2.77
CA THR A 594 27.91 -49.49 -3.99
C THR A 594 28.91 -50.62 -3.78
N ASN A 595 29.58 -50.62 -2.62
CA ASN A 595 30.62 -51.58 -2.29
C ASN A 595 30.07 -52.80 -1.50
N ASN A 596 28.76 -52.86 -1.27
CA ASN A 596 28.08 -53.94 -0.54
C ASN A 596 28.73 -54.26 0.82
N ILE A 597 29.03 -53.24 1.63
CA ILE A 597 29.80 -53.37 2.87
C ILE A 597 28.93 -53.97 3.99
N HIS A 598 29.11 -55.27 4.28
CA HIS A 598 28.43 -55.94 5.39
C HIS A 598 29.10 -55.64 6.74
N PRO A 599 28.33 -55.55 7.84
CA PRO A 599 26.86 -55.77 7.95
C PRO A 599 26.03 -54.47 7.67
N TYR A 600 26.64 -53.36 7.28
CA TYR A 600 25.97 -52.06 7.19
C TYR A 600 24.93 -51.96 6.09
N THR A 601 24.98 -52.85 5.09
CA THR A 601 23.93 -53.00 4.08
C THR A 601 22.57 -53.37 4.64
N LEU A 602 22.53 -54.05 5.80
CA LEU A 602 21.29 -54.40 6.48
C LEU A 602 20.53 -53.16 7.01
N TYR A 603 21.25 -52.09 7.26
CA TYR A 603 20.69 -50.86 7.84
C TYR A 603 20.52 -49.74 6.80
N LEU A 604 20.63 -50.04 5.50
CA LEU A 604 20.55 -49.04 4.44
C LEU A 604 19.21 -48.27 4.42
N SER A 605 18.10 -48.93 4.77
CA SER A 605 16.79 -48.28 4.88
C SER A 605 16.80 -47.23 5.96
N ASP A 606 17.32 -47.55 7.14
CA ASP A 606 17.34 -46.68 8.30
C ASP A 606 18.32 -45.53 8.10
N LEU A 607 19.49 -45.81 7.54
CA LEU A 607 20.48 -44.81 7.20
C LEU A 607 19.96 -43.82 6.17
N ARG A 608 19.18 -44.26 5.18
CA ARG A 608 18.52 -43.39 4.20
C ARG A 608 17.43 -42.56 4.84
N ALA A 609 16.65 -43.12 5.78
CA ALA A 609 15.65 -42.36 6.53
C ALA A 609 16.30 -41.23 7.37
N VAL A 610 17.37 -41.54 8.09
CA VAL A 610 18.18 -40.58 8.85
C VAL A 610 18.71 -39.48 7.93
N ASN A 611 19.29 -39.86 6.77
CA ASN A 611 19.81 -38.89 5.82
C ASN A 611 18.70 -38.02 5.19
N GLN A 612 17.49 -38.54 5.01
CA GLN A 612 16.34 -37.76 4.55
C GLN A 612 15.91 -36.75 5.60
N LEU A 613 15.83 -37.11 6.87
CA LEU A 613 15.55 -36.19 7.98
C LEU A 613 16.61 -35.09 8.06
N ARG A 614 17.89 -35.44 7.88
CA ARG A 614 18.98 -34.47 7.79
C ARG A 614 18.79 -33.49 6.63
N ARG A 615 18.39 -33.96 5.46
CA ARG A 615 18.13 -33.11 4.29
C ARG A 615 16.95 -32.19 4.53
N ASN A 616 15.86 -32.71 5.12
CA ASN A 616 14.70 -31.92 5.47
C ASN A 616 15.04 -30.83 6.49
N SER A 617 15.95 -31.11 7.45
CA SER A 617 16.42 -30.11 8.43
C SER A 617 17.27 -28.98 7.82
N ALA A 618 17.86 -29.23 6.63
CA ALA A 618 18.66 -28.21 5.91
C ALA A 618 17.82 -27.38 4.93
N HIS A 619 16.63 -27.84 4.54
CA HIS A 619 15.79 -27.27 3.49
C HIS A 619 14.37 -26.95 3.98
N THR A 620 14.19 -25.85 4.73
CA THR A 620 12.95 -25.06 4.81
C THR A 620 11.67 -25.70 5.42
N GLY A 621 11.69 -26.84 6.08
CA GLY A 621 10.53 -27.37 6.80
C GLY A 621 10.69 -27.23 8.30
N LEU A 622 9.68 -26.73 9.00
CA LEU A 622 9.56 -26.91 10.46
C LEU A 622 9.52 -28.41 10.75
N LEU A 623 10.58 -28.94 11.38
CA LEU A 623 10.60 -30.31 11.84
C LEU A 623 9.99 -30.37 13.25
N VAL A 624 9.07 -31.29 13.44
CA VAL A 624 8.34 -31.42 14.71
C VAL A 624 8.99 -32.47 15.61
N LYS A 625 8.56 -32.49 16.88
CA LYS A 625 9.03 -33.48 17.89
C LYS A 625 9.03 -34.91 17.35
N ASN A 626 8.00 -35.30 16.60
CA ASN A 626 7.85 -36.66 16.06
C ASN A 626 9.01 -37.06 15.11
N ASP A 627 9.58 -36.10 14.38
CA ASP A 627 10.75 -36.30 13.54
C ASP A 627 12.01 -36.54 14.38
N ALA A 628 12.15 -35.79 15.49
CA ALA A 628 13.23 -36.00 16.46
C ALA A 628 13.09 -37.35 17.21
N ASP A 629 11.89 -37.74 17.60
CA ASP A 629 11.60 -39.05 18.20
C ASP A 629 11.96 -40.18 17.24
N THR A 630 11.69 -40.01 15.94
CA THR A 630 12.00 -41.02 14.91
C THR A 630 13.50 -41.28 14.79
N ILE A 631 14.33 -40.25 14.88
CA ILE A 631 15.79 -40.39 14.76
C ILE A 631 16.45 -40.81 16.08
N ARG A 632 15.84 -40.46 17.23
CA ARG A 632 16.32 -40.79 18.56
C ARG A 632 16.16 -42.29 18.85
N ASN A 633 15.02 -42.90 18.45
CA ASN A 633 14.69 -44.29 18.63
C ASN A 633 15.36 -45.18 17.59
#